data_461b5a243896d017cd491f098f27486f
#
_entry.id   461b5a243896d017cd491f098f27486f
#
_cell.length_a   1.000
_cell.length_b   1.000
_cell.length_c   1.000
_cell.angle_alpha   90.00
_cell.angle_beta   90.00
_cell.angle_gamma   90.00
#
_symmetry.space_group_name_H-M   'P 1'
#
loop_
_entity.id
_entity.type
_entity.pdbx_description
1 polymer ?
#
loop_
_entity_poly.entity_id
_entity_poly.type
_entity_poly.pdbx_seq_one_letter_code
_entity_poly.pdbx_strand_id
1 'polypeptide(L)'
;MLNISLCFNRKDFEYDVYSLIKAFYPGCEITSWYEEDGAPDGEFAYYDKILYAADQICFSIENEKHEELSAACEAVEYEKDRHETKNVLKRMVYRTLSKVSGKELPWGDLTGIRPTKIPMKMLEEGKTNVEIAKYMRETYYTSPEKTALAITIANREKDILKTIDYEHGYSLYIGIPF
;
A
#
# COMPACT_ATOMS: atom_id res chain seq x y z
N MET A 1 2.11 22.29 -10.27
CA MET A 1 2.30 20.86 -9.94
C MET A 1 1.94 20.72 -8.47
N LEU A 2 1.32 19.65 -8.04
CA LEU A 2 0.96 19.45 -6.63
C LEU A 2 2.21 19.03 -5.87
N ASN A 3 2.63 19.82 -4.88
CA ASN A 3 3.79 19.53 -4.04
C ASN A 3 3.31 19.09 -2.66
N ILE A 4 3.85 18.00 -2.15
CA ILE A 4 3.48 17.41 -0.86
C ILE A 4 4.75 17.26 -0.01
N SER A 5 4.71 17.77 1.20
CA SER A 5 5.73 17.53 2.23
C SER A 5 5.35 16.26 2.99
N LEU A 6 6.27 15.29 3.09
CA LEU A 6 6.03 14.04 3.80
C LEU A 6 7.08 13.85 4.90
N CYS A 7 6.65 14.07 6.14
CA CYS A 7 7.48 14.00 7.33
C CYS A 7 7.38 12.67 8.05
N PHE A 8 8.52 12.18 8.52
CA PHE A 8 8.61 10.98 9.37
C PHE A 8 9.46 11.27 10.61
N ASN A 9 9.11 10.70 11.75
CA ASN A 9 10.00 10.68 12.92
C ASN A 9 10.85 9.41 13.02
N ARG A 10 10.69 8.45 12.09
CA ARG A 10 11.42 7.16 12.06
C ARG A 10 11.53 6.63 10.63
N LYS A 11 12.68 6.02 10.30
CA LYS A 11 12.96 5.41 8.97
C LYS A 11 12.30 4.03 8.80
N ASP A 12 10.96 4.01 8.72
CA ASP A 12 10.18 2.78 8.51
C ASP A 12 9.06 3.02 7.51
N PHE A 13 8.85 2.07 6.60
CA PHE A 13 7.74 2.04 5.62
C PHE A 13 7.58 3.28 4.72
N GLU A 14 8.62 4.12 4.59
CA GLU A 14 8.58 5.33 3.78
C GLU A 14 8.10 5.06 2.35
N TYR A 15 8.68 4.03 1.69
CA TYR A 15 8.32 3.67 0.32
C TYR A 15 6.86 3.25 0.19
N ASP A 16 6.30 2.55 1.18
CA ASP A 16 4.90 2.11 1.17
C ASP A 16 3.95 3.30 1.24
N VAL A 17 4.24 4.29 2.11
CA VAL A 17 3.46 5.53 2.24
C VAL A 17 3.60 6.41 1.00
N TYR A 18 4.85 6.65 0.56
CA TYR A 18 5.15 7.41 -0.65
C TYR A 18 4.39 6.88 -1.87
N SER A 19 4.45 5.56 -2.09
CA SER A 19 3.79 4.90 -3.22
C SER A 19 2.27 5.06 -3.17
N LEU A 20 1.69 5.04 -1.98
CA LEU A 20 0.26 5.20 -1.80
C LEU A 20 -0.18 6.65 -2.05
N ILE A 21 0.55 7.64 -1.54
CA ILE A 21 0.28 9.06 -1.84
C ILE A 21 0.37 9.31 -3.36
N LYS A 22 1.39 8.79 -4.03
CA LYS A 22 1.53 8.87 -5.50
C LYS A 22 0.34 8.26 -6.24
N ALA A 23 -0.25 7.19 -5.72
CA ALA A 23 -1.41 6.56 -6.33
C ALA A 23 -2.68 7.43 -6.22
N PHE A 24 -2.87 8.16 -5.10
CA PHE A 24 -3.96 9.12 -4.94
C PHE A 24 -3.77 10.41 -5.75
N TYR A 25 -2.52 10.88 -5.85
CA TYR A 25 -2.15 12.12 -6.54
C TYR A 25 -1.12 11.87 -7.66
N PRO A 26 -1.54 11.25 -8.79
CA PRO A 26 -0.63 11.01 -9.91
C PRO A 26 -0.01 12.31 -10.41
N GLY A 27 1.32 12.32 -10.57
CA GLY A 27 2.05 13.50 -11.02
C GLY A 27 2.39 14.53 -9.94
N CYS A 28 2.04 14.28 -8.66
CA CYS A 28 2.51 15.14 -7.57
C CYS A 28 4.04 15.01 -7.38
N GLU A 29 4.67 16.01 -6.81
CA GLU A 29 6.01 15.92 -6.25
C GLU A 29 5.92 15.72 -4.75
N ILE A 30 6.69 14.78 -4.19
CA ILE A 30 6.72 14.50 -2.76
C ILE A 30 8.14 14.72 -2.27
N THR A 31 8.30 15.60 -1.31
CA THR A 31 9.54 15.82 -0.58
C THR A 31 9.45 15.07 0.75
N SER A 32 10.09 13.91 0.83
CA SER A 32 10.19 13.13 2.08
C SER A 32 11.35 13.63 2.92
N TRP A 33 11.13 13.77 4.21
CA TRP A 33 12.14 14.21 5.17
C TRP A 33 11.88 13.62 6.56
N TYR A 34 12.89 13.73 7.44
CA TYR A 34 12.79 13.26 8.83
C TYR A 34 12.86 14.44 9.79
N GLU A 35 12.13 14.34 10.91
CA GLU A 35 12.11 15.42 11.92
C GLU A 35 13.51 15.83 12.38
N GLU A 36 14.46 14.88 12.47
CA GLU A 36 15.85 15.10 12.84
C GLU A 36 16.65 15.95 11.83
N ASP A 37 16.25 15.92 10.55
CA ASP A 37 16.95 16.64 9.47
C ASP A 37 16.44 18.09 9.33
N GLY A 38 15.31 18.42 9.95
CA GLY A 38 14.63 19.71 9.82
C GLY A 38 13.74 19.80 8.59
N ALA A 39 12.76 20.70 8.66
CA ALA A 39 11.78 20.86 7.57
C ALA A 39 12.44 21.43 6.31
N PRO A 40 12.08 20.93 5.12
CA PRO A 40 12.58 21.45 3.85
C PRO A 40 12.02 22.85 3.59
N ASP A 41 12.82 23.70 2.95
CA ASP A 41 12.35 24.98 2.44
C ASP A 41 11.37 24.77 1.28
N GLY A 42 10.31 25.57 1.24
CA GLY A 42 9.35 25.55 0.15
C GLY A 42 7.90 25.69 0.59
N GLU A 43 7.01 25.88 -0.39
CA GLU A 43 5.57 25.91 -0.19
C GLU A 43 4.98 24.58 -0.68
N PHE A 44 4.19 23.96 0.18
CA PHE A 44 3.53 22.68 -0.11
C PHE A 44 2.02 22.84 -0.01
N ALA A 45 1.30 22.16 -0.90
CA ALA A 45 -0.16 22.13 -0.87
C ALA A 45 -0.69 21.26 0.26
N TYR A 46 0.08 20.21 0.62
CA TYR A 46 -0.22 19.36 1.77
C TYR A 46 1.04 19.07 2.57
N TYR A 47 0.87 19.01 3.88
CA TYR A 47 1.86 18.58 4.86
C TYR A 47 1.38 17.27 5.49
N ASP A 48 1.92 16.19 5.00
CA ASP A 48 1.62 14.83 5.45
C ASP A 48 2.64 14.44 6.52
N LYS A 49 2.19 13.86 7.64
CA LYS A 49 3.07 13.48 8.73
C LYS A 49 2.74 12.09 9.25
N ILE A 50 3.78 11.24 9.34
CA ILE A 50 3.73 9.93 9.99
C ILE A 50 4.48 10.02 11.32
N LEU A 51 3.81 9.68 12.41
CA LEU A 51 4.39 9.59 13.74
C LEU A 51 4.31 8.17 14.28
N TYR A 52 5.46 7.60 14.57
CA TYR A 52 5.60 6.31 15.24
C TYR A 52 5.81 6.54 16.73
N ALA A 53 4.81 6.25 17.55
CA ALA A 53 4.87 6.23 19.00
C ALA A 53 5.15 4.81 19.52
N ALA A 54 5.19 4.61 20.84
CA ALA A 54 5.58 3.32 21.43
C ALA A 54 4.63 2.16 21.05
N ASP A 55 3.33 2.44 20.97
CA ASP A 55 2.25 1.46 20.79
C ASP A 55 1.25 1.84 19.70
N GLN A 56 1.51 2.91 18.97
CA GLN A 56 0.62 3.39 17.91
C GLN A 56 1.37 4.09 16.78
N ILE A 57 0.74 4.13 15.61
CA ILE A 57 1.15 4.97 14.48
C ILE A 57 0.05 5.97 14.21
N CYS A 58 0.44 7.24 13.97
CA CYS A 58 -0.48 8.29 13.57
C CYS A 58 -0.12 8.82 12.19
N PHE A 59 -1.13 9.17 11.42
CA PHE A 59 -1.00 9.86 10.14
C PHE A 59 -1.90 11.08 10.14
N SER A 60 -1.36 12.24 9.80
CA SER A 60 -2.10 13.51 9.66
C SER A 60 -1.81 14.18 8.32
N ILE A 61 -2.79 14.92 7.83
CA ILE A 61 -2.72 15.73 6.62
C ILE A 61 -3.16 17.15 6.99
N GLU A 62 -2.32 18.12 6.71
CA GLU A 62 -2.62 19.54 6.84
C GLU A 62 -2.60 20.21 5.46
N ASN A 63 -3.36 21.31 5.31
CA ASN A 63 -3.35 22.12 4.10
C ASN A 63 -2.17 23.12 4.10
N GLU A 64 -2.08 23.97 3.07
CA GLU A 64 -1.08 25.01 2.89
C GLU A 64 -1.05 26.04 4.04
N LYS A 65 -2.12 26.15 4.84
CA LYS A 65 -2.24 27.05 6.00
C LYS A 65 -1.95 26.34 7.32
N HIS A 66 -1.48 25.09 7.28
CA HIS A 66 -1.30 24.23 8.45
C HIS A 66 -2.59 23.95 9.24
N GLU A 67 -3.74 23.99 8.57
CA GLU A 67 -5.01 23.54 9.14
C GLU A 67 -5.17 22.03 8.91
N GLU A 68 -5.44 21.29 9.98
CA GLU A 68 -5.63 19.85 9.89
C GLU A 68 -6.88 19.50 9.07
N LEU A 69 -6.69 18.76 7.97
CA LEU A 69 -7.76 18.24 7.14
C LEU A 69 -8.28 16.89 7.63
N SER A 70 -7.39 16.03 8.08
CA SER A 70 -7.71 14.74 8.67
C SER A 70 -6.51 14.17 9.42
N ALA A 71 -6.80 13.48 10.53
CA ALA A 71 -5.82 12.68 11.23
C ALA A 71 -6.43 11.33 11.65
N ALA A 72 -5.57 10.32 11.80
CA ALA A 72 -5.93 9.01 12.32
C ALA A 72 -4.74 8.42 13.08
N CYS A 73 -5.03 7.64 14.13
CA CYS A 73 -4.04 6.85 14.86
C CYS A 73 -4.55 5.42 14.98
N GLU A 74 -3.64 4.45 14.85
CA GLU A 74 -3.93 3.03 15.01
C GLU A 74 -2.91 2.40 15.96
N ALA A 75 -3.41 1.55 16.86
CA ALA A 75 -2.55 0.78 17.75
C ALA A 75 -1.76 -0.28 16.96
N VAL A 76 -0.50 -0.46 17.30
CA VAL A 76 0.39 -1.43 16.65
C VAL A 76 1.32 -2.09 17.66
N GLU A 77 1.65 -3.35 17.40
CA GLU A 77 2.66 -4.11 18.14
C GLU A 77 3.88 -4.33 17.23
N TYR A 78 4.81 -3.36 17.17
CA TYR A 78 5.94 -3.35 16.23
C TYR A 78 6.80 -4.61 16.25
N GLU A 79 7.02 -5.19 17.43
CA GLU A 79 7.92 -6.32 17.61
C GLU A 79 7.28 -7.65 17.22
N LYS A 80 5.96 -7.71 17.18
CA LYS A 80 5.24 -8.96 17.00
C LYS A 80 5.09 -9.35 15.53
N ASP A 81 4.72 -8.40 14.67
CA ASP A 81 4.53 -8.62 13.24
C ASP A 81 4.74 -7.35 12.41
N ARG A 82 5.95 -7.23 11.83
CA ARG A 82 6.28 -6.11 10.93
C ARG A 82 5.36 -6.04 9.70
N HIS A 83 4.88 -7.19 9.22
CA HIS A 83 4.00 -7.23 8.06
C HIS A 83 2.61 -6.68 8.40
N GLU A 84 2.06 -7.07 9.55
CA GLU A 84 0.75 -6.53 10.00
C GLU A 84 0.87 -5.04 10.35
N THR A 85 1.94 -4.61 11.01
CA THR A 85 2.21 -3.18 11.24
C THR A 85 2.17 -2.37 9.94
N LYS A 86 2.81 -2.87 8.87
CA LYS A 86 2.75 -2.26 7.55
C LYS A 86 1.32 -2.20 7.00
N ASN A 87 0.56 -3.29 7.12
CA ASN A 87 -0.81 -3.34 6.64
C ASN A 87 -1.72 -2.36 7.40
N VAL A 88 -1.55 -2.25 8.72
CA VAL A 88 -2.27 -1.27 9.56
C VAL A 88 -1.97 0.15 9.08
N LEU A 89 -0.69 0.49 8.92
CA LEU A 89 -0.27 1.79 8.40
C LEU A 89 -0.88 2.09 7.03
N LYS A 90 -0.75 1.17 6.07
CA LYS A 90 -1.29 1.37 4.71
C LYS A 90 -2.80 1.56 4.71
N ARG A 91 -3.54 0.77 5.48
CA ARG A 91 -5.00 0.92 5.62
C ARG A 91 -5.38 2.28 6.22
N MET A 92 -4.65 2.72 7.25
CA MET A 92 -4.87 4.03 7.88
C MET A 92 -4.60 5.17 6.89
N VAL A 93 -3.45 5.17 6.22
CA VAL A 93 -3.07 6.16 5.21
C VAL A 93 -4.09 6.18 4.06
N TYR A 94 -4.50 4.99 3.56
CA TYR A 94 -5.52 4.89 2.51
C TYR A 94 -6.84 5.56 2.92
N ARG A 95 -7.37 5.23 4.11
CA ARG A 95 -8.65 5.79 4.58
C ARG A 95 -8.58 7.30 4.75
N THR A 96 -7.45 7.81 5.28
CA THR A 96 -7.25 9.23 5.49
C THR A 96 -7.15 9.99 4.16
N LEU A 97 -6.36 9.47 3.21
CA LEU A 97 -6.24 10.04 1.86
C LEU A 97 -7.57 9.96 1.08
N SER A 98 -8.30 8.85 1.18
CA SER A 98 -9.61 8.70 0.55
C SER A 98 -10.61 9.74 1.08
N LYS A 99 -10.62 9.97 2.39
CA LYS A 99 -11.48 10.99 3.03
C LYS A 99 -11.16 12.41 2.55
N VAL A 100 -9.87 12.76 2.47
CA VAL A 100 -9.44 14.11 2.06
C VAL A 100 -9.62 14.33 0.56
N SER A 101 -9.29 13.33 -0.25
CA SER A 101 -9.35 13.47 -1.72
C SER A 101 -10.73 13.18 -2.32
N GLY A 102 -11.62 12.50 -1.58
CA GLY A 102 -12.90 12.00 -2.10
C GLY A 102 -12.75 10.88 -3.13
N LYS A 103 -11.56 10.24 -3.23
CA LYS A 103 -11.26 9.20 -4.22
C LYS A 103 -11.16 7.81 -3.57
N GLU A 104 -11.52 6.80 -4.35
CA GLU A 104 -11.23 5.41 -4.05
C GLU A 104 -10.35 4.83 -5.16
N LEU A 105 -9.28 4.12 -4.78
CA LEU A 105 -8.38 3.49 -5.75
C LEU A 105 -8.90 2.09 -6.12
N PRO A 106 -8.94 1.73 -7.41
CA PRO A 106 -9.46 0.43 -7.84
C PRO A 106 -8.73 -0.78 -7.22
N TRP A 107 -7.44 -0.66 -6.94
CA TRP A 107 -6.63 -1.66 -6.26
C TRP A 107 -6.52 -1.42 -4.74
N GLY A 108 -7.29 -0.48 -4.20
CA GLY A 108 -7.22 -0.11 -2.79
C GLY A 108 -5.84 0.35 -2.36
N ASP A 109 -5.35 -0.18 -1.25
CA ASP A 109 -4.02 0.14 -0.73
C ASP A 109 -2.88 -0.72 -1.32
N LEU A 110 -3.18 -1.61 -2.30
CA LEU A 110 -2.19 -2.44 -2.96
C LEU A 110 -1.30 -1.59 -3.88
N THR A 111 -0.08 -1.32 -3.45
CA THR A 111 0.94 -0.62 -4.23
C THR A 111 2.23 -1.43 -4.25
N GLY A 112 2.98 -1.38 -5.37
CA GLY A 112 4.31 -1.99 -5.47
C GLY A 112 4.32 -3.53 -5.54
N ILE A 113 3.18 -4.20 -5.66
CA ILE A 113 3.09 -5.66 -5.78
C ILE A 113 2.21 -6.09 -6.96
N ARG A 114 2.42 -7.32 -7.44
CA ARG A 114 1.49 -7.98 -8.36
C ARG A 114 0.25 -8.44 -7.58
N PRO A 115 -0.94 -7.85 -7.80
CA PRO A 115 -2.12 -8.15 -6.96
C PRO A 115 -2.56 -9.61 -7.01
N THR A 116 -2.26 -10.33 -8.10
CA THR A 116 -2.59 -11.75 -8.27
C THR A 116 -1.80 -12.69 -7.35
N LYS A 117 -0.69 -12.22 -6.74
CA LYS A 117 0.04 -13.03 -5.75
C LYS A 117 -0.79 -13.39 -4.54
N ILE A 118 -1.68 -12.51 -4.11
CA ILE A 118 -2.53 -12.72 -2.94
C ILE A 118 -3.54 -13.84 -3.21
N PRO A 119 -4.42 -13.77 -4.23
CA PRO A 119 -5.33 -14.86 -4.52
C PRO A 119 -4.60 -16.15 -4.89
N MET A 120 -3.44 -16.10 -5.56
CA MET A 120 -2.68 -17.31 -5.88
C MET A 120 -2.26 -18.06 -4.62
N LYS A 121 -1.63 -17.37 -3.66
CA LYS A 121 -1.26 -17.95 -2.37
C LYS A 121 -2.47 -18.54 -1.64
N MET A 122 -3.58 -17.81 -1.58
CA MET A 122 -4.79 -18.28 -0.91
C MET A 122 -5.42 -19.48 -1.61
N LEU A 123 -5.35 -19.57 -2.95
CA LEU A 123 -5.77 -20.77 -3.71
C LEU A 123 -4.87 -21.98 -3.44
N GLU A 124 -3.57 -21.79 -3.23
CA GLU A 124 -2.64 -22.83 -2.83
C GLU A 124 -2.94 -23.32 -1.41
N GLU A 125 -3.37 -22.44 -0.52
CA GLU A 125 -3.84 -22.76 0.83
C GLU A 125 -5.25 -23.40 0.86
N GLY A 126 -5.88 -23.59 -0.30
CA GLY A 126 -7.20 -24.23 -0.43
C GLY A 126 -8.39 -23.32 -0.16
N LYS A 127 -8.20 -22.00 -0.13
CA LYS A 127 -9.31 -21.05 0.04
C LYS A 127 -10.19 -20.99 -1.18
N THR A 128 -11.48 -20.75 -0.94
CA THR A 128 -12.47 -20.53 -2.00
C THR A 128 -12.38 -19.14 -2.61
N ASN A 129 -12.84 -18.97 -3.84
CA ASN A 129 -12.90 -17.64 -4.48
C ASN A 129 -13.71 -16.61 -3.66
N VAL A 130 -14.72 -17.07 -2.92
CA VAL A 130 -15.54 -16.19 -2.05
C VAL A 130 -14.74 -15.68 -0.86
N GLU A 131 -13.98 -16.56 -0.19
CA GLU A 131 -13.09 -16.18 0.92
C GLU A 131 -12.00 -15.22 0.46
N ILE A 132 -11.41 -15.48 -0.73
CA ILE A 132 -10.41 -14.61 -1.34
C ILE A 132 -11.00 -13.24 -1.65
N ALA A 133 -12.18 -13.20 -2.26
CA ALA A 133 -12.84 -11.93 -2.58
C ALA A 133 -13.15 -11.12 -1.32
N LYS A 134 -13.65 -11.77 -0.27
CA LYS A 134 -13.89 -11.13 1.02
C LYS A 134 -12.59 -10.57 1.60
N TYR A 135 -11.54 -11.38 1.66
CA TYR A 135 -10.24 -10.98 2.20
C TYR A 135 -9.63 -9.78 1.45
N MET A 136 -9.60 -9.81 0.11
CA MET A 136 -9.05 -8.71 -0.68
C MET A 136 -9.80 -7.39 -0.48
N ARG A 137 -11.13 -7.45 -0.38
CA ARG A 137 -11.96 -6.25 -0.17
C ARG A 137 -11.86 -5.70 1.24
N GLU A 138 -11.86 -6.55 2.25
CA GLU A 138 -11.83 -6.13 3.66
C GLU A 138 -10.43 -5.72 4.13
N THR A 139 -9.38 -6.39 3.61
CA THR A 139 -8.00 -6.16 4.03
C THR A 139 -7.32 -5.06 3.21
N TYR A 140 -7.57 -5.03 1.90
CA TYR A 140 -6.86 -4.15 0.97
C TYR A 140 -7.75 -3.12 0.27
N TYR A 141 -9.04 -3.08 0.56
CA TYR A 141 -10.01 -2.15 -0.05
C TYR A 141 -10.09 -2.24 -1.59
N THR A 142 -9.77 -3.39 -2.18
CA THR A 142 -9.85 -3.57 -3.64
C THR A 142 -11.30 -3.49 -4.13
N SER A 143 -11.51 -2.87 -5.29
CA SER A 143 -12.84 -2.82 -5.91
C SER A 143 -13.34 -4.23 -6.29
N PRO A 144 -14.66 -4.45 -6.38
CA PRO A 144 -15.22 -5.74 -6.81
C PRO A 144 -14.67 -6.20 -8.16
N GLU A 145 -14.52 -5.30 -9.13
CA GLU A 145 -14.04 -5.58 -10.49
C GLU A 145 -12.57 -6.02 -10.48
N LYS A 146 -11.73 -5.32 -9.72
CA LYS A 146 -10.30 -5.66 -9.60
C LYS A 146 -10.08 -6.93 -8.80
N THR A 147 -10.90 -7.15 -7.79
CA THR A 147 -10.92 -8.41 -7.03
C THR A 147 -11.28 -9.59 -7.95
N ALA A 148 -12.36 -9.48 -8.73
CA ALA A 148 -12.77 -10.52 -9.67
C ALA A 148 -11.69 -10.78 -10.74
N LEU A 149 -11.07 -9.73 -11.27
CA LEU A 149 -9.97 -9.81 -12.22
C LEU A 149 -8.77 -10.57 -11.62
N ALA A 150 -8.34 -10.21 -10.41
CA ALA A 150 -7.20 -10.85 -9.75
C ALA A 150 -7.44 -12.34 -9.49
N ILE A 151 -8.64 -12.70 -9.03
CA ILE A 151 -9.04 -14.11 -8.80
C ILE A 151 -9.09 -14.89 -10.12
N THR A 152 -9.65 -14.30 -11.18
CA THR A 152 -9.73 -14.94 -12.49
C THR A 152 -8.34 -15.23 -13.04
N ILE A 153 -7.41 -14.27 -12.96
CA ILE A 153 -6.04 -14.47 -13.40
C ILE A 153 -5.35 -15.53 -12.56
N ALA A 154 -5.48 -15.49 -11.23
CA ALA A 154 -4.85 -16.47 -10.34
C ALA A 154 -5.35 -17.91 -10.61
N ASN A 155 -6.65 -18.11 -10.84
CA ASN A 155 -7.17 -19.43 -11.21
C ASN A 155 -6.58 -19.93 -12.55
N ARG A 156 -6.48 -19.05 -13.57
CA ARG A 156 -5.86 -19.40 -14.85
C ARG A 156 -4.37 -19.72 -14.71
N GLU A 157 -3.63 -18.90 -13.95
CA GLU A 157 -2.22 -19.18 -13.65
C GLU A 157 -2.08 -20.55 -12.96
N LYS A 158 -2.90 -20.83 -11.94
CA LYS A 158 -2.89 -22.13 -11.25
C LYS A 158 -3.13 -23.31 -12.19
N ASP A 159 -4.07 -23.17 -13.14
CA ASP A 159 -4.37 -24.22 -14.11
C ASP A 159 -3.22 -24.45 -15.10
N ILE A 160 -2.55 -23.39 -15.56
CA ILE A 160 -1.36 -23.47 -16.41
C ILE A 160 -0.20 -24.14 -15.64
N LEU A 161 0.01 -23.72 -14.41
CA LEU A 161 1.14 -24.17 -13.59
C LEU A 161 1.00 -25.63 -13.14
N LYS A 162 -0.20 -26.20 -13.07
CA LYS A 162 -0.43 -27.63 -12.80
C LYS A 162 0.28 -28.56 -13.78
N THR A 163 0.60 -28.09 -14.98
CA THR A 163 1.28 -28.88 -16.01
C THR A 163 2.81 -28.81 -15.91
N ILE A 164 3.34 -28.01 -15.01
CA ILE A 164 4.77 -27.78 -14.84
C ILE A 164 5.26 -28.57 -13.61
N ASP A 165 6.22 -29.45 -13.82
CA ASP A 165 6.91 -30.14 -12.73
C ASP A 165 7.99 -29.22 -12.11
N TYR A 166 7.66 -28.60 -10.99
CA TYR A 166 8.57 -27.71 -10.28
C TYR A 166 9.60 -28.46 -9.43
N GLU A 167 9.35 -29.71 -9.06
CA GLU A 167 10.24 -30.52 -8.22
C GLU A 167 11.41 -31.08 -9.03
N HIS A 168 11.16 -31.46 -10.30
CA HIS A 168 12.17 -32.09 -11.16
C HIS A 168 12.55 -31.24 -12.38
N GLY A 169 11.87 -30.12 -12.55
CA GLY A 169 12.11 -29.18 -13.66
C GLY A 169 13.11 -28.08 -13.32
N TYR A 170 13.53 -27.34 -14.34
CA TYR A 170 14.29 -26.12 -14.17
C TYR A 170 13.70 -25.00 -15.02
N SER A 171 13.87 -23.76 -14.57
CA SER A 171 13.49 -22.57 -15.32
C SER A 171 14.72 -21.91 -15.93
N LEU A 172 14.73 -21.71 -17.25
CA LEU A 172 15.78 -20.98 -17.96
C LEU A 172 15.31 -19.53 -18.20
N TYR A 173 16.02 -18.58 -17.60
CA TYR A 173 15.82 -17.15 -17.88
C TYR A 173 16.86 -16.68 -18.91
N ILE A 174 16.38 -16.23 -20.07
CA ILE A 174 17.24 -15.67 -21.12
C ILE A 174 17.00 -14.15 -21.16
N GLY A 175 17.97 -13.36 -20.68
CA GLY A 175 17.97 -11.91 -20.84
C GLY A 175 18.28 -11.55 -22.29
N ILE A 176 17.41 -10.81 -22.94
CA ILE A 176 17.68 -10.24 -24.28
C ILE A 176 18.11 -8.79 -24.04
N PRO A 177 19.39 -8.44 -24.26
CA PRO A 177 19.84 -7.05 -24.19
C PRO A 177 19.26 -6.28 -25.39
N PHE A 178 18.73 -5.11 -25.11
CA PHE A 178 18.24 -4.15 -26.12
C PHE A 178 19.34 -3.15 -26.46
#